data_49af3e191be8d33a89b9055c7fe842df
#
_entry.id   49af3e191be8d33a89b9055c7fe842df
#
_cell.length_a   1.000
_cell.length_b   1.000
_cell.length_c   1.000
_cell.angle_alpha   90.00
_cell.angle_beta   90.00
_cell.angle_gamma   90.00
#
_symmetry.space_group_name_H-M   'P 1'
#
loop_
_entity.id
_entity.type
_entity.pdbx_description
1 polymer ?
#
loop_
_entity_poly.entity_id
_entity_poly.type
_entity_poly.pdbx_seq_one_letter_code
_entity_poly.pdbx_strand_id
1 'polypeptide(L)'
;LGARIIHAENRVVCPGFLDIHMHEAPVADLSDIEGSILGNMLRMGVTTALGGNCGENVLPPKEYFQRVEGRLPIYLALLAGHGAAREAAGYTDRYQSLAPEQVHRVTDILNAWLEDGCFGISYGIRYYPGTTREELLETAQLCQKEHLLVAAHVRDDADYIFDSITEFLEPGWKYGLKMQVSHLGSMGGYGQMAQVLSMLDAARAGGLDVMSDCYPYDAFSTRIGETTYDPGFLERYHCDYSAIGLCGGTYDGQRCTREIFDELRKEHPETITVGYVMQPEDVRMAMAHPAVMLCSDGLMEAHEGHPR
;
A
#
# COMPACT_ATOMS: atom_id res chain seq x y z
N LEU A 1 -9.04 37.49 -26.11
CA LEU A 1 -8.49 36.37 -25.36
C LEU A 1 -9.09 35.09 -25.97
N GLY A 2 -8.37 34.44 -26.90
CA GLY A 2 -8.80 33.18 -27.51
C GLY A 2 -8.69 32.05 -26.52
N ALA A 3 -9.82 31.67 -25.90
CA ALA A 3 -9.87 30.40 -25.16
C ALA A 3 -9.66 29.24 -26.12
N ARG A 4 -8.84 28.27 -25.75
CA ARG A 4 -8.72 27.02 -26.52
C ARG A 4 -10.04 26.27 -26.40
N ILE A 5 -10.67 25.95 -27.52
CA ILE A 5 -11.90 25.15 -27.56
C ILE A 5 -11.49 23.70 -27.72
N ILE A 6 -12.02 22.83 -26.85
CA ILE A 6 -11.89 21.39 -26.93
C ILE A 6 -13.26 20.82 -27.32
N HIS A 7 -13.31 20.14 -28.47
CA HIS A 7 -14.52 19.46 -28.93
C HIS A 7 -14.66 18.10 -28.22
N ALA A 8 -15.74 17.92 -27.48
CA ALA A 8 -15.99 16.73 -26.65
C ALA A 8 -17.27 15.97 -27.06
N GLU A 9 -17.68 16.08 -28.33
CA GLU A 9 -18.86 15.39 -28.85
C GLU A 9 -18.74 13.86 -28.65
N ASN A 10 -19.80 13.26 -28.09
CA ASN A 10 -19.84 11.83 -27.75
C ASN A 10 -18.81 11.39 -26.69
N ARG A 11 -18.33 12.30 -25.86
CA ARG A 11 -17.40 12.03 -24.75
C ARG A 11 -18.00 12.53 -23.43
N VAL A 12 -17.60 11.90 -22.33
CA VAL A 12 -17.88 12.38 -20.97
C VAL A 12 -16.74 13.30 -20.55
N VAL A 13 -17.09 14.48 -20.02
CA VAL A 13 -16.14 15.40 -19.39
C VAL A 13 -16.34 15.30 -17.88
N CYS A 14 -15.29 14.95 -17.16
CA CYS A 14 -15.32 14.81 -15.69
C CYS A 14 -14.07 15.46 -15.09
N PRO A 15 -14.05 15.70 -13.77
CA PRO A 15 -12.80 16.00 -13.05
C PRO A 15 -11.78 14.89 -13.26
N GLY A 16 -10.49 15.21 -13.12
CA GLY A 16 -9.45 14.18 -13.09
C GLY A 16 -9.62 13.24 -11.90
N PHE A 17 -9.23 11.99 -12.10
CA PHE A 17 -9.33 10.97 -11.06
C PHE A 17 -8.30 11.22 -9.95
N LEU A 18 -8.65 10.75 -8.74
CA LEU A 18 -7.74 10.69 -7.60
C LEU A 18 -7.36 9.21 -7.38
N ASP A 19 -6.07 8.95 -7.29
CA ASP A 19 -5.56 7.64 -6.87
C ASP A 19 -5.00 7.76 -5.46
N ILE A 20 -5.62 7.07 -4.53
CA ILE A 20 -5.31 7.19 -3.10
C ILE A 20 -4.32 6.14 -2.60
N HIS A 21 -3.88 5.24 -3.48
CA HIS A 21 -2.93 4.21 -3.14
C HIS A 21 -2.00 3.91 -4.32
N MET A 22 -0.80 4.44 -4.24
CA MET A 22 0.29 4.17 -5.18
C MET A 22 1.64 4.28 -4.45
N HIS A 23 2.68 3.80 -5.09
CA HIS A 23 4.06 3.93 -4.62
C HIS A 23 4.81 4.93 -5.50
N GLU A 24 5.44 5.93 -4.88
CA GLU A 24 6.16 6.94 -5.62
C GLU A 24 7.37 6.35 -6.37
N ALA A 25 7.64 6.89 -7.56
CA ALA A 25 8.78 6.47 -8.35
C ALA A 25 10.10 6.93 -7.70
N PRO A 26 11.19 6.15 -7.82
CA PRO A 26 12.53 6.60 -7.49
C PRO A 26 12.88 7.91 -8.20
N VAL A 27 13.57 8.80 -7.52
CA VAL A 27 13.86 10.16 -8.05
C VAL A 27 14.69 10.13 -9.33
N ALA A 28 15.51 9.12 -9.50
CA ALA A 28 16.31 8.94 -10.73
C ALA A 28 15.40 8.78 -11.98
N ASP A 29 14.23 8.16 -11.82
CA ASP A 29 13.29 7.89 -12.93
C ASP A 29 12.49 9.12 -13.34
N LEU A 30 12.50 10.19 -12.56
CA LEU A 30 11.87 11.47 -12.89
C LEU A 30 12.62 12.26 -13.98
N SER A 31 13.74 11.76 -14.49
CA SER A 31 14.38 12.28 -15.69
C SER A 31 13.54 12.01 -16.95
N ASP A 32 12.74 10.94 -16.94
CA ASP A 32 11.75 10.60 -17.96
C ASP A 32 10.34 10.50 -17.33
N ILE A 33 9.67 11.65 -17.25
CA ILE A 33 8.31 11.73 -16.71
C ILE A 33 7.32 10.90 -17.55
N GLU A 34 7.53 10.76 -18.85
CA GLU A 34 6.64 9.98 -19.72
C GLU A 34 6.73 8.48 -19.41
N GLY A 35 7.89 7.99 -18.98
CA GLY A 35 8.11 6.61 -18.57
C GLY A 35 7.86 6.35 -17.08
N SER A 36 7.57 7.38 -16.28
CA SER A 36 7.34 7.24 -14.84
C SER A 36 5.92 6.74 -14.52
N ILE A 37 5.74 6.26 -13.27
CA ILE A 37 4.40 5.90 -12.75
C ILE A 37 3.43 7.10 -12.87
N LEU A 38 3.88 8.32 -12.61
CA LEU A 38 3.05 9.53 -12.67
C LEU A 38 2.64 9.89 -14.11
N GLY A 39 3.52 9.66 -15.09
CA GLY A 39 3.20 9.79 -16.50
C GLY A 39 2.15 8.77 -16.96
N ASN A 40 2.25 7.54 -16.50
CA ASN A 40 1.25 6.51 -16.76
C ASN A 40 -0.10 6.84 -16.11
N MET A 41 -0.11 7.33 -14.88
CA MET A 41 -1.31 7.80 -14.18
C MET A 41 -2.00 8.93 -14.93
N LEU A 42 -1.25 9.93 -15.42
CA LEU A 42 -1.83 11.01 -16.23
C LEU A 42 -2.51 10.47 -17.49
N ARG A 43 -1.91 9.48 -18.18
CA ARG A 43 -2.52 8.84 -19.35
C ARG A 43 -3.83 8.11 -19.03
N MET A 44 -3.98 7.61 -17.79
CA MET A 44 -5.22 7.00 -17.28
C MET A 44 -6.25 8.02 -16.82
N GLY A 45 -5.92 9.32 -16.82
CA GLY A 45 -6.80 10.39 -16.36
C GLY A 45 -6.70 10.70 -14.87
N VAL A 46 -5.72 10.14 -14.16
CA VAL A 46 -5.40 10.50 -12.78
C VAL A 46 -4.68 11.85 -12.78
N THR A 47 -5.14 12.77 -11.96
CA THR A 47 -4.56 14.12 -11.83
C THR A 47 -4.03 14.42 -10.44
N THR A 48 -4.35 13.56 -9.47
CA THR A 48 -3.87 13.65 -8.09
C THR A 48 -3.63 12.24 -7.55
N ALA A 49 -2.49 12.02 -6.94
CA ALA A 49 -2.15 10.73 -6.34
C ALA A 49 -1.65 10.89 -4.89
N LEU A 50 -1.85 9.85 -4.08
CA LEU A 50 -1.34 9.73 -2.73
C LEU A 50 -0.34 8.56 -2.69
N GLY A 51 0.95 8.89 -2.53
CA GLY A 51 2.05 7.95 -2.35
C GLY A 51 2.42 7.75 -0.89
N GLY A 52 3.54 7.07 -0.65
CA GLY A 52 4.01 6.74 0.70
C GLY A 52 3.16 5.67 1.37
N ASN A 53 2.50 4.81 0.60
CA ASN A 53 1.65 3.74 1.12
C ASN A 53 2.47 2.56 1.66
N CYS A 54 1.82 1.62 2.34
CA CYS A 54 2.39 0.38 2.89
C CYS A 54 3.63 0.58 3.78
N GLY A 55 3.76 1.75 4.40
CA GLY A 55 4.87 2.05 5.31
C GLY A 55 6.18 2.42 4.62
N GLU A 56 6.16 2.67 3.32
CA GLU A 56 7.34 2.93 2.51
C GLU A 56 7.42 4.39 2.04
N ASN A 57 8.64 4.90 1.92
CA ASN A 57 8.97 6.11 1.17
C ASN A 57 10.32 5.89 0.46
N VAL A 58 10.41 6.33 -0.77
CA VAL A 58 11.65 6.25 -1.57
C VAL A 58 12.76 7.11 -0.97
N LEU A 59 12.39 8.24 -0.38
CA LEU A 59 13.27 9.19 0.32
C LEU A 59 12.48 9.82 1.47
N PRO A 60 13.16 10.44 2.45
CA PRO A 60 12.49 11.31 3.41
C PRO A 60 11.59 12.31 2.67
N PRO A 61 10.32 12.51 3.08
CA PRO A 61 9.32 13.26 2.30
C PRO A 61 9.77 14.65 1.86
N LYS A 62 10.40 15.42 2.74
CA LYS A 62 10.93 16.75 2.40
C LYS A 62 11.96 16.71 1.28
N GLU A 63 12.88 15.75 1.33
CA GLU A 63 13.89 15.57 0.30
C GLU A 63 13.25 15.18 -1.02
N TYR A 64 12.26 14.27 -0.98
CA TYR A 64 11.51 13.88 -2.16
C TYR A 64 10.79 15.09 -2.79
N PHE A 65 10.02 15.86 -2.00
CA PHE A 65 9.31 17.05 -2.49
C PHE A 65 10.26 18.07 -3.12
N GLN A 66 11.41 18.34 -2.48
CA GLN A 66 12.40 19.27 -3.04
C GLN A 66 12.95 18.81 -4.41
N ARG A 67 13.12 17.51 -4.59
CA ARG A 67 13.66 16.97 -5.85
C ARG A 67 12.63 16.95 -6.98
N VAL A 68 11.33 16.86 -6.65
CA VAL A 68 10.25 16.73 -7.65
C VAL A 68 9.51 18.05 -7.90
N GLU A 69 9.75 19.08 -7.11
CA GLU A 69 9.05 20.37 -7.20
C GLU A 69 9.11 20.94 -8.62
N GLY A 70 7.93 21.30 -9.16
CA GLY A 70 7.78 21.83 -10.51
C GLY A 70 8.03 20.84 -11.66
N ARG A 71 8.25 19.56 -11.36
CA ARG A 71 8.57 18.52 -12.36
C ARG A 71 7.45 17.50 -12.56
N LEU A 72 6.50 17.42 -11.63
CA LEU A 72 5.46 16.39 -11.67
C LEU A 72 4.35 16.75 -12.67
N PRO A 73 3.84 15.76 -13.44
CA PRO A 73 2.75 15.96 -14.39
C PRO A 73 1.37 15.99 -13.71
N ILE A 74 1.27 15.53 -12.45
CA ILE A 74 0.07 15.45 -11.62
C ILE A 74 0.37 15.98 -10.22
N TYR A 75 -0.66 16.25 -9.44
CA TYR A 75 -0.49 16.56 -8.01
C TYR A 75 -0.13 15.29 -7.24
N LEU A 76 0.85 15.39 -6.34
CA LEU A 76 1.27 14.29 -5.48
C LEU A 76 1.23 14.73 -4.01
N ALA A 77 0.57 13.92 -3.20
CA ALA A 77 0.67 13.95 -1.75
C ALA A 77 1.37 12.69 -1.26
N LEU A 78 1.97 12.74 -0.07
CA LEU A 78 2.64 11.58 0.54
C LEU A 78 2.08 11.31 1.93
N LEU A 79 2.06 10.03 2.31
CA LEU A 79 2.01 9.58 3.69
C LEU A 79 3.44 9.40 4.21
N ALA A 80 3.64 9.59 5.50
CA ALA A 80 4.87 9.24 6.19
C ALA A 80 4.89 7.73 6.43
N GLY A 81 5.80 7.02 5.78
CA GLY A 81 5.92 5.57 5.88
C GLY A 81 6.56 5.16 7.21
N HIS A 82 5.81 4.40 8.04
CA HIS A 82 6.31 3.92 9.32
C HIS A 82 7.55 3.03 9.18
N GLY A 83 7.56 2.10 8.22
CA GLY A 83 8.73 1.26 7.95
C GLY A 83 9.94 2.07 7.52
N ALA A 84 9.74 3.05 6.62
CA ALA A 84 10.81 3.97 6.21
C ALA A 84 11.35 4.79 7.39
N ALA A 85 10.49 5.20 8.34
CA ALA A 85 10.91 5.89 9.55
C ALA A 85 11.71 4.96 10.49
N ARG A 86 11.36 3.68 10.61
CA ARG A 86 12.17 2.68 11.33
C ARG A 86 13.56 2.56 10.71
N GLU A 87 13.66 2.46 9.40
CA GLU A 87 14.94 2.39 8.67
C GLU A 87 15.76 3.67 8.84
N ALA A 88 15.14 4.85 8.77
CA ALA A 88 15.78 6.12 9.02
C ALA A 88 16.31 6.26 10.47
N ALA A 89 15.64 5.60 11.44
CA ALA A 89 16.11 5.49 12.82
C ALA A 89 17.23 4.45 13.01
N GLY A 90 17.58 3.69 11.95
CA GLY A 90 18.60 2.64 11.97
C GLY A 90 18.07 1.25 12.36
N TYR A 91 16.74 1.03 12.38
CA TYR A 91 16.11 -0.25 12.73
C TYR A 91 15.67 -0.99 11.47
N THR A 92 16.62 -1.68 10.83
CA THR A 92 16.42 -2.38 9.54
C THR A 92 15.95 -3.83 9.68
N ASP A 93 16.02 -4.41 10.89
CA ASP A 93 15.46 -5.75 11.14
C ASP A 93 13.93 -5.65 11.25
N ARG A 94 13.24 -6.14 10.25
CA ARG A 94 11.78 -6.10 10.12
C ARG A 94 11.06 -6.93 11.19
N TYR A 95 11.73 -7.94 11.76
CA TYR A 95 11.16 -8.83 12.79
C TYR A 95 11.43 -8.33 14.20
N GLN A 96 12.30 -7.34 14.36
CA GLN A 96 12.64 -6.79 15.67
C GLN A 96 11.45 -6.01 16.25
N SER A 97 11.02 -6.39 17.45
CA SER A 97 10.19 -5.52 18.29
C SER A 97 11.04 -4.43 18.93
N LEU A 98 10.62 -3.18 18.82
CA LEU A 98 11.35 -2.03 19.32
C LEU A 98 11.10 -1.83 20.82
N ALA A 99 12.15 -1.46 21.57
CA ALA A 99 12.02 -0.98 22.93
C ALA A 99 11.38 0.42 22.98
N PRO A 100 10.79 0.87 24.09
CA PRO A 100 10.10 2.17 24.15
C PRO A 100 10.94 3.36 23.67
N GLU A 101 12.22 3.43 24.02
CA GLU A 101 13.11 4.51 23.59
C GLU A 101 13.40 4.47 22.07
N GLN A 102 13.33 3.28 21.47
CA GLN A 102 13.47 3.12 20.03
C GLN A 102 12.17 3.54 19.32
N VAL A 103 11.01 3.19 19.89
CA VAL A 103 9.70 3.66 19.41
C VAL A 103 9.64 5.18 19.44
N HIS A 104 10.08 5.83 20.50
CA HIS A 104 10.12 7.31 20.58
C HIS A 104 10.95 7.92 19.45
N ARG A 105 12.08 7.31 19.07
CA ARG A 105 12.87 7.81 17.92
C ARG A 105 12.11 7.72 16.60
N VAL A 106 11.39 6.64 16.38
CA VAL A 106 10.54 6.48 15.18
C VAL A 106 9.41 7.51 15.20
N THR A 107 8.81 7.73 16.37
CA THR A 107 7.76 8.74 16.60
C THR A 107 8.26 10.15 16.29
N ASP A 108 9.47 10.52 16.72
CA ASP A 108 10.08 11.82 16.43
C ASP A 108 10.30 12.03 14.91
N ILE A 109 10.77 11.00 14.20
CA ILE A 109 10.95 11.05 12.74
C ILE A 109 9.61 11.21 12.03
N LEU A 110 8.61 10.41 12.40
CA LEU A 110 7.27 10.52 11.82
C LEU A 110 6.65 11.89 12.08
N ASN A 111 6.79 12.43 13.29
CA ASN A 111 6.31 13.77 13.61
C ASN A 111 6.98 14.82 12.71
N ALA A 112 8.29 14.75 12.52
CA ALA A 112 9.01 15.67 11.62
C ALA A 112 8.51 15.55 10.17
N TRP A 113 8.22 14.34 9.68
CA TRP A 113 7.70 14.12 8.34
C TRP A 113 6.25 14.62 8.17
N LEU A 114 5.44 14.54 9.21
CA LEU A 114 4.11 15.18 9.22
C LEU A 114 4.24 16.71 9.16
N GLU A 115 5.18 17.31 9.90
CA GLU A 115 5.48 18.75 9.85
C GLU A 115 6.03 19.18 8.47
N ASP A 116 6.70 18.30 7.76
CA ASP A 116 7.16 18.49 6.37
C ASP A 116 6.01 18.44 5.34
N GLY A 117 4.77 18.13 5.76
CA GLY A 117 3.56 18.22 4.94
C GLY A 117 2.96 16.88 4.50
N CYS A 118 3.32 15.77 5.13
CA CYS A 118 2.65 14.50 4.87
C CYS A 118 1.18 14.51 5.34
N PHE A 119 0.31 13.84 4.58
CA PHE A 119 -1.14 13.78 4.81
C PHE A 119 -1.55 12.80 5.93
N GLY A 120 -0.59 12.10 6.51
CA GLY A 120 -0.81 11.11 7.54
C GLY A 120 0.31 10.11 7.62
N ILE A 121 0.06 8.98 8.26
CA ILE A 121 1.03 7.89 8.43
C ILE A 121 0.51 6.64 7.73
N SER A 122 1.40 5.94 7.03
CA SER A 122 1.11 4.61 6.50
C SER A 122 1.93 3.52 7.20
N TYR A 123 1.33 2.36 7.32
CA TYR A 123 1.95 1.17 7.89
C TYR A 123 1.98 0.04 6.86
N GLY A 124 3.09 -0.68 6.81
CA GLY A 124 3.21 -1.97 6.18
C GLY A 124 3.44 -3.03 7.26
N ILE A 125 2.43 -3.30 8.10
CA ILE A 125 2.60 -4.18 9.28
C ILE A 125 2.98 -5.59 8.82
N ARG A 126 2.49 -6.00 7.65
CA ARG A 126 2.90 -7.24 6.98
C ARG A 126 4.41 -7.29 6.74
N TYR A 127 4.99 -6.19 6.27
CA TYR A 127 6.40 -6.09 5.90
C TYR A 127 7.31 -5.85 7.10
N TYR A 128 6.75 -5.35 8.21
CA TYR A 128 7.43 -5.12 9.48
C TYR A 128 6.71 -5.86 10.61
N PRO A 129 6.72 -7.21 10.60
CA PRO A 129 5.97 -8.02 11.56
C PRO A 129 6.39 -7.81 13.02
N GLY A 130 7.60 -7.27 13.25
CA GLY A 130 8.06 -6.86 14.58
C GLY A 130 7.37 -5.62 15.16
N THR A 131 6.50 -4.93 14.39
CA THR A 131 5.70 -3.79 14.89
C THR A 131 4.78 -4.25 16.00
N THR A 132 4.96 -3.69 17.20
CA THR A 132 4.12 -4.02 18.35
C THR A 132 2.86 -3.18 18.40
N ARG A 133 1.87 -3.63 19.17
CA ARG A 133 0.64 -2.88 19.43
C ARG A 133 0.94 -1.51 20.06
N GLU A 134 1.89 -1.45 20.98
CA GLU A 134 2.31 -0.23 21.64
C GLU A 134 2.93 0.75 20.66
N GLU A 135 3.79 0.28 19.78
CA GLU A 135 4.39 1.07 18.71
C GLU A 135 3.34 1.63 17.74
N LEU A 136 2.37 0.79 17.32
CA LEU A 136 1.26 1.22 16.48
C LEU A 136 0.42 2.31 17.15
N LEU A 137 0.08 2.14 18.44
CA LEU A 137 -0.71 3.12 19.18
C LEU A 137 0.02 4.44 19.36
N GLU A 138 1.30 4.41 19.74
CA GLU A 138 2.09 5.61 19.98
C GLU A 138 2.28 6.44 18.72
N THR A 139 2.68 5.78 17.62
CA THR A 139 2.95 6.48 16.36
C THR A 139 1.67 6.96 15.68
N ALA A 140 0.59 6.19 15.69
CA ALA A 140 -0.68 6.59 15.10
C ALA A 140 -1.32 7.79 15.84
N GLN A 141 -1.08 7.94 17.14
CA GLN A 141 -1.59 9.08 17.94
C GLN A 141 -1.16 10.43 17.36
N LEU A 142 -0.04 10.51 16.66
CA LEU A 142 0.41 11.74 16.00
C LEU A 142 -0.64 12.31 15.03
N CYS A 143 -1.43 11.45 14.38
CA CYS A 143 -2.46 11.85 13.43
C CYS A 143 -3.70 12.48 14.08
N GLN A 144 -3.85 12.40 15.40
CA GLN A 144 -5.01 12.94 16.12
C GLN A 144 -5.09 14.47 16.03
N LYS A 145 -3.95 15.14 16.15
CA LYS A 145 -3.88 16.61 16.31
C LYS A 145 -4.48 17.38 15.13
N GLU A 146 -4.32 16.86 13.91
CA GLU A 146 -4.75 17.53 12.68
C GLU A 146 -5.75 16.69 11.88
N HIS A 147 -6.31 15.65 12.48
CA HIS A 147 -7.22 14.71 11.83
C HIS A 147 -6.64 14.10 10.55
N LEU A 148 -5.35 13.76 10.59
CA LEU A 148 -4.63 13.17 9.48
C LEU A 148 -5.02 11.70 9.27
N LEU A 149 -4.71 11.18 8.09
CA LEU A 149 -5.03 9.80 7.70
C LEU A 149 -4.06 8.80 8.34
N VAL A 150 -4.58 7.65 8.76
CA VAL A 150 -3.80 6.47 9.10
C VAL A 150 -4.17 5.35 8.15
N ALA A 151 -3.24 4.90 7.32
CA ALA A 151 -3.45 3.83 6.34
C ALA A 151 -2.59 2.62 6.67
N ALA A 152 -3.02 1.41 6.34
CA ALA A 152 -2.19 0.22 6.53
C ALA A 152 -2.45 -0.90 5.53
N HIS A 153 -1.34 -1.45 5.02
CA HIS A 153 -1.24 -2.86 4.72
C HIS A 153 -1.22 -3.60 6.06
N VAL A 154 -2.33 -4.21 6.43
CA VAL A 154 -2.50 -4.84 7.76
C VAL A 154 -1.59 -6.04 7.94
N ARG A 155 -1.48 -6.56 9.16
CA ARG A 155 -0.49 -7.58 9.56
C ARG A 155 -0.59 -8.87 8.76
N ASP A 156 -1.81 -9.39 8.63
CA ASP A 156 -2.10 -10.65 7.95
C ASP A 156 -3.35 -10.52 7.09
N ASP A 157 -3.46 -11.43 6.16
CA ASP A 157 -4.51 -11.57 5.16
C ASP A 157 -5.19 -12.94 5.29
N ALA A 158 -6.08 -13.25 4.35
CA ALA A 158 -6.78 -14.53 4.28
C ALA A 158 -7.37 -14.95 5.66
N ASP A 159 -6.98 -16.09 6.21
CA ASP A 159 -7.54 -16.64 7.45
C ASP A 159 -7.38 -15.73 8.68
N TYR A 160 -6.40 -14.82 8.68
CA TYR A 160 -6.08 -13.94 9.81
C TYR A 160 -6.55 -12.48 9.63
N ILE A 161 -7.32 -12.20 8.58
CA ILE A 161 -7.72 -10.82 8.23
C ILE A 161 -8.54 -10.13 9.33
N PHE A 162 -9.41 -10.85 10.03
CA PHE A 162 -10.29 -10.28 11.05
C PHE A 162 -9.51 -9.77 12.27
N ASP A 163 -8.52 -10.54 12.73
CA ASP A 163 -7.66 -10.14 13.84
C ASP A 163 -6.79 -8.95 13.42
N SER A 164 -6.28 -8.97 12.18
CA SER A 164 -5.44 -7.91 11.63
C SER A 164 -6.18 -6.59 11.46
N ILE A 165 -7.43 -6.61 10.99
CA ILE A 165 -8.27 -5.42 10.93
C ILE A 165 -8.59 -4.94 12.34
N THR A 166 -8.91 -5.83 13.28
CA THR A 166 -9.21 -5.47 14.68
C THR A 166 -8.02 -4.76 15.33
N GLU A 167 -6.81 -5.30 15.15
CA GLU A 167 -5.56 -4.67 15.61
C GLU A 167 -5.39 -3.27 15.03
N PHE A 168 -5.53 -3.16 13.72
CA PHE A 168 -5.33 -1.90 13.02
C PHE A 168 -6.36 -0.83 13.36
N LEU A 169 -7.61 -1.18 13.62
CA LEU A 169 -8.66 -0.22 13.96
C LEU A 169 -8.59 0.26 15.43
N GLU A 170 -7.81 -0.38 16.30
CA GLU A 170 -7.70 -0.01 17.70
C GLU A 170 -7.27 1.47 17.90
N PRO A 171 -6.20 2.00 17.28
CA PRO A 171 -5.85 3.40 17.41
C PRO A 171 -6.95 4.34 16.90
N GLY A 172 -7.70 3.95 15.88
CA GLY A 172 -8.85 4.69 15.39
C GLY A 172 -9.92 4.87 16.47
N TRP A 173 -10.30 3.79 17.15
CA TRP A 173 -11.23 3.82 18.28
C TRP A 173 -10.70 4.62 19.46
N LYS A 174 -9.42 4.45 19.77
CA LYS A 174 -8.81 5.06 20.95
C LYS A 174 -8.64 6.57 20.81
N TYR A 175 -8.29 7.05 19.62
CA TYR A 175 -7.89 8.43 19.38
C TYR A 175 -8.81 9.21 18.44
N GLY A 176 -9.84 8.56 17.88
CA GLY A 176 -10.77 9.20 16.92
C GLY A 176 -10.11 9.52 15.57
N LEU A 177 -9.31 8.59 15.05
CA LEU A 177 -8.54 8.79 13.82
C LEU A 177 -9.34 8.42 12.58
N LYS A 178 -8.93 8.96 11.43
CA LYS A 178 -9.36 8.52 10.10
C LYS A 178 -8.52 7.33 9.68
N MET A 179 -9.16 6.21 9.42
CA MET A 179 -8.49 4.94 9.13
C MET A 179 -8.73 4.50 7.69
N GLN A 180 -7.72 3.92 7.05
CA GLN A 180 -7.84 3.32 5.73
C GLN A 180 -7.20 1.94 5.72
N VAL A 181 -7.99 0.89 5.48
CA VAL A 181 -7.49 -0.45 5.23
C VAL A 181 -7.07 -0.54 3.78
N SER A 182 -5.77 -0.70 3.53
CA SER A 182 -5.19 -0.71 2.18
C SER A 182 -5.56 -1.96 1.39
N HIS A 183 -5.76 -1.81 0.07
CA HIS A 183 -5.98 -2.84 -0.95
C HIS A 183 -6.77 -4.06 -0.45
N LEU A 184 -7.99 -3.81 0.05
CA LEU A 184 -8.84 -4.81 0.73
C LEU A 184 -9.03 -6.10 -0.07
N GLY A 185 -9.01 -6.02 -1.41
CA GLY A 185 -9.07 -7.19 -2.29
C GLY A 185 -7.99 -8.21 -1.99
N SER A 186 -6.74 -7.77 -1.82
CA SER A 186 -5.62 -8.67 -1.50
C SER A 186 -5.56 -9.07 -0.03
N MET A 187 -6.27 -8.38 0.84
CA MET A 187 -6.32 -8.74 2.27
C MET A 187 -7.44 -9.74 2.59
N GLY A 188 -8.63 -9.53 2.02
CA GLY A 188 -9.84 -10.32 2.32
C GLY A 188 -10.45 -11.07 1.15
N GLY A 189 -9.77 -11.13 0.00
CA GLY A 189 -10.30 -11.72 -1.23
C GLY A 189 -10.15 -13.24 -1.34
N TYR A 190 -10.40 -13.97 -0.25
CA TYR A 190 -10.18 -15.41 -0.13
C TYR A 190 -11.45 -16.17 0.30
N GLY A 191 -12.63 -15.62 0.00
CA GLY A 191 -13.93 -16.22 0.31
C GLY A 191 -14.61 -15.59 1.53
N GLN A 192 -14.02 -14.60 2.20
CA GLN A 192 -14.58 -13.95 3.39
C GLN A 192 -14.90 -12.46 3.22
N MET A 193 -14.86 -11.92 2.02
CA MET A 193 -15.04 -10.50 1.76
C MET A 193 -16.37 -9.95 2.32
N ALA A 194 -17.46 -10.70 2.24
CA ALA A 194 -18.76 -10.27 2.79
C ALA A 194 -18.66 -10.00 4.31
N GLN A 195 -17.97 -10.86 5.05
CA GLN A 195 -17.77 -10.70 6.48
C GLN A 195 -16.82 -9.53 6.80
N VAL A 196 -15.75 -9.36 6.01
CA VAL A 196 -14.83 -8.24 6.14
C VAL A 196 -15.54 -6.91 5.93
N LEU A 197 -16.34 -6.78 4.88
CA LEU A 197 -17.16 -5.59 4.63
C LEU A 197 -18.17 -5.32 5.75
N SER A 198 -18.83 -6.39 6.26
CA SER A 198 -19.75 -6.27 7.40
C SER A 198 -19.03 -5.76 8.67
N MET A 199 -17.78 -6.16 8.89
CA MET A 199 -16.97 -5.67 10.00
C MET A 199 -16.65 -4.18 9.84
N LEU A 200 -16.26 -3.72 8.66
CA LEU A 200 -16.02 -2.30 8.38
C LEU A 200 -17.30 -1.48 8.53
N ASP A 201 -18.44 -1.98 8.04
CA ASP A 201 -19.74 -1.32 8.21
C ASP A 201 -20.15 -1.21 9.68
N ALA A 202 -19.92 -2.24 10.47
CA ALA A 202 -20.17 -2.20 11.91
C ALA A 202 -19.29 -1.17 12.60
N ALA A 203 -18.01 -1.07 12.23
CA ALA A 203 -17.11 -0.06 12.76
C ALA A 203 -17.59 1.37 12.41
N ARG A 204 -17.99 1.60 11.14
CA ARG A 204 -18.54 2.88 10.68
C ARG A 204 -19.85 3.24 11.41
N ALA A 205 -20.75 2.27 11.53
CA ALA A 205 -22.00 2.46 12.28
C ALA A 205 -21.75 2.78 13.76
N GLY A 206 -20.68 2.26 14.34
CA GLY A 206 -20.20 2.58 15.68
C GLY A 206 -19.56 3.98 15.81
N GLY A 207 -19.35 4.70 14.69
CA GLY A 207 -18.80 6.06 14.67
C GLY A 207 -17.32 6.17 14.31
N LEU A 208 -16.66 5.07 13.91
CA LEU A 208 -15.30 5.12 13.44
C LEU A 208 -15.26 5.65 11.98
N ASP A 209 -14.41 6.62 11.70
CA ASP A 209 -14.14 7.11 10.35
C ASP A 209 -13.17 6.14 9.66
N VAL A 210 -13.70 5.08 9.05
CA VAL A 210 -12.92 4.07 8.34
C VAL A 210 -13.42 3.86 6.92
N MET A 211 -12.48 3.83 6.00
CA MET A 211 -12.65 3.50 4.59
C MET A 211 -11.63 2.43 4.20
N SER A 212 -11.73 1.94 2.99
CA SER A 212 -10.75 1.03 2.39
C SER A 212 -10.50 1.41 0.94
N ASP A 213 -9.48 0.85 0.34
CA ASP A 213 -9.24 0.88 -1.09
C ASP A 213 -9.12 -0.52 -1.67
N CYS A 214 -9.25 -0.64 -2.98
CA CYS A 214 -9.15 -1.90 -3.70
C CYS A 214 -8.74 -1.64 -5.15
N TYR A 215 -7.83 -2.42 -5.69
CA TYR A 215 -7.53 -2.46 -7.11
C TYR A 215 -8.37 -3.54 -7.84
N PRO A 216 -8.58 -3.43 -9.16
CA PRO A 216 -9.52 -4.28 -9.91
C PRO A 216 -8.91 -5.60 -10.40
N TYR A 217 -7.95 -6.16 -9.68
CA TYR A 217 -7.26 -7.40 -10.05
C TYR A 217 -7.55 -8.51 -9.03
N ASP A 218 -7.56 -9.74 -9.49
CA ASP A 218 -7.79 -10.96 -8.70
C ASP A 218 -6.50 -11.72 -8.37
N ALA A 219 -5.40 -11.01 -8.40
CA ALA A 219 -4.08 -11.47 -7.98
C ALA A 219 -3.33 -10.34 -7.28
N PHE A 220 -2.47 -10.67 -6.35
CA PHE A 220 -1.53 -9.72 -5.79
C PHE A 220 -0.15 -9.87 -6.43
N SER A 221 0.69 -8.84 -6.35
CA SER A 221 2.07 -8.92 -6.78
C SER A 221 3.00 -8.40 -5.70
N THR A 222 4.11 -9.11 -5.48
CA THR A 222 5.16 -8.75 -4.52
C THR A 222 6.46 -9.46 -4.86
N ARG A 223 7.56 -9.09 -4.20
CA ARG A 223 8.84 -9.80 -4.37
C ARG A 223 8.82 -11.13 -3.64
N ILE A 224 9.48 -12.14 -4.22
CA ILE A 224 9.52 -13.49 -3.64
C ILE A 224 10.21 -13.52 -2.27
N GLY A 225 11.09 -12.57 -2.00
CA GLY A 225 11.77 -12.40 -0.70
C GLY A 225 10.94 -11.76 0.39
N GLU A 226 9.74 -11.23 0.08
CA GLU A 226 8.92 -10.53 1.07
C GLU A 226 8.29 -11.46 2.11
N THR A 227 7.94 -10.89 3.25
CA THR A 227 7.33 -11.57 4.39
C THR A 227 5.98 -12.22 4.08
N THR A 228 5.35 -11.82 2.98
CA THR A 228 4.14 -12.46 2.42
C THR A 228 4.35 -13.96 2.17
N TYR A 229 5.57 -14.34 1.79
CA TYR A 229 5.95 -15.73 1.52
C TYR A 229 6.73 -16.40 2.65
N ASP A 230 6.65 -15.87 3.87
CA ASP A 230 7.24 -16.52 5.04
C ASP A 230 6.57 -17.88 5.32
N PRO A 231 7.25 -18.78 6.06
CA PRO A 231 6.71 -20.10 6.36
C PRO A 231 5.25 -20.06 6.83
N GLY A 232 4.42 -20.96 6.28
CA GLY A 232 2.98 -21.01 6.53
C GLY A 232 2.12 -20.32 5.47
N PHE A 233 2.72 -19.69 4.43
CA PHE A 233 1.92 -19.00 3.40
C PHE A 233 1.08 -19.97 2.54
N LEU A 234 1.56 -21.19 2.29
CA LEU A 234 0.80 -22.18 1.51
C LEU A 234 -0.49 -22.59 2.23
N GLU A 235 -0.40 -22.81 3.55
CA GLU A 235 -1.53 -23.11 4.40
C GLU A 235 -2.50 -21.93 4.48
N ARG A 236 -2.00 -20.72 4.67
CA ARG A 236 -2.80 -19.49 4.80
C ARG A 236 -3.60 -19.22 3.53
N TYR A 237 -3.02 -19.43 2.35
CA TYR A 237 -3.68 -19.21 1.07
C TYR A 237 -4.38 -20.46 0.51
N HIS A 238 -4.32 -21.60 1.23
CA HIS A 238 -4.85 -22.89 0.77
C HIS A 238 -4.39 -23.26 -0.65
N CYS A 239 -3.11 -23.06 -0.94
CA CYS A 239 -2.51 -23.21 -2.26
C CYS A 239 -1.23 -24.05 -2.25
N ASP A 240 -0.66 -24.26 -3.42
CA ASP A 240 0.68 -24.78 -3.61
C ASP A 240 1.57 -23.77 -4.37
N TYR A 241 2.84 -24.10 -4.56
CA TYR A 241 3.79 -23.20 -5.22
C TYR A 241 3.38 -22.80 -6.65
N SER A 242 2.58 -23.61 -7.36
CA SER A 242 2.12 -23.29 -8.71
C SER A 242 1.15 -22.10 -8.77
N ALA A 243 0.61 -21.66 -7.63
CA ALA A 243 -0.17 -20.45 -7.53
C ALA A 243 0.68 -19.18 -7.74
N ILE A 244 2.02 -19.30 -7.65
CA ILE A 244 2.94 -18.19 -7.83
C ILE A 244 3.41 -18.15 -9.28
N GLY A 245 3.09 -17.07 -10.00
CA GLY A 245 3.69 -16.73 -11.28
C GLY A 245 4.98 -15.95 -11.08
N LEU A 246 5.99 -16.19 -11.92
CA LEU A 246 7.29 -15.55 -11.85
C LEU A 246 7.41 -14.51 -12.97
N CYS A 247 7.96 -13.34 -12.64
CA CYS A 247 8.09 -12.23 -13.57
C CYS A 247 9.56 -11.80 -13.66
N GLY A 248 10.09 -11.83 -14.88
CA GLY A 248 11.48 -11.50 -15.16
C GLY A 248 12.49 -12.60 -14.83
N GLY A 249 13.74 -12.38 -15.24
CA GLY A 249 14.84 -13.30 -15.00
C GLY A 249 14.73 -14.64 -15.75
N THR A 250 15.42 -15.65 -15.23
CA THR A 250 15.53 -16.98 -15.89
C THR A 250 14.20 -17.72 -15.96
N TYR A 251 13.30 -17.44 -15.03
CA TYR A 251 12.02 -18.15 -14.89
C TYR A 251 10.81 -17.33 -15.35
N ASP A 252 11.03 -16.27 -16.12
CA ASP A 252 9.95 -15.36 -16.58
C ASP A 252 8.79 -16.11 -17.22
N GLY A 253 7.56 -15.76 -16.80
CA GLY A 253 6.31 -16.35 -17.28
C GLY A 253 6.01 -17.77 -16.78
N GLN A 254 6.88 -18.38 -15.98
CA GLN A 254 6.67 -19.73 -15.45
C GLN A 254 5.86 -19.70 -14.15
N ARG A 255 5.25 -20.84 -13.82
CA ARG A 255 4.72 -21.10 -12.48
C ARG A 255 5.82 -21.65 -11.58
N CYS A 256 5.79 -21.21 -10.32
CA CYS A 256 6.81 -21.61 -9.35
C CYS A 256 6.70 -23.08 -8.99
N THR A 257 7.82 -23.69 -8.65
CA THR A 257 7.92 -24.96 -7.93
C THR A 257 8.62 -24.72 -6.60
N ARG A 258 8.64 -25.74 -5.72
CA ARG A 258 9.36 -25.61 -4.45
C ARG A 258 10.84 -25.32 -4.66
N GLU A 259 11.47 -26.01 -5.60
CA GLU A 259 12.91 -25.88 -5.89
C GLU A 259 13.22 -24.47 -6.39
N ILE A 260 12.41 -23.95 -7.32
CA ILE A 260 12.55 -22.59 -7.83
C ILE A 260 12.30 -21.56 -6.71
N PHE A 261 11.32 -21.80 -5.85
CA PHE A 261 11.02 -20.92 -4.72
C PHE A 261 12.20 -20.82 -3.76
N ASP A 262 12.74 -21.97 -3.34
CA ASP A 262 13.87 -22.05 -2.42
C ASP A 262 15.13 -21.40 -3.02
N GLU A 263 15.37 -21.59 -4.32
CA GLU A 263 16.47 -20.95 -5.06
C GLU A 263 16.29 -19.43 -5.10
N LEU A 264 15.14 -18.94 -5.57
CA LEU A 264 14.91 -17.51 -5.77
C LEU A 264 14.88 -16.75 -4.44
N ARG A 265 14.27 -17.27 -3.40
CA ARG A 265 14.30 -16.62 -2.07
C ARG A 265 15.72 -16.44 -1.54
N LYS A 266 16.63 -17.32 -1.89
CA LYS A 266 18.03 -17.28 -1.43
C LYS A 266 18.91 -16.41 -2.33
N GLU A 267 18.82 -16.60 -3.64
CA GLU A 267 19.77 -16.01 -4.60
C GLU A 267 19.22 -14.73 -5.27
N HIS A 268 17.90 -14.62 -5.42
CA HIS A 268 17.21 -13.52 -6.13
C HIS A 268 15.93 -13.09 -5.41
N PRO A 269 16.01 -12.65 -4.13
CA PRO A 269 14.83 -12.29 -3.33
C PRO A 269 14.04 -11.10 -3.91
N GLU A 270 14.66 -10.32 -4.79
CA GLU A 270 14.04 -9.19 -5.51
C GLU A 270 13.11 -9.62 -6.65
N THR A 271 13.10 -10.91 -7.03
CA THR A 271 12.26 -11.40 -8.14
C THR A 271 10.79 -11.11 -7.89
N ILE A 272 10.16 -10.43 -8.86
CA ILE A 272 8.73 -10.10 -8.81
C ILE A 272 7.89 -11.34 -9.09
N THR A 273 6.81 -11.47 -8.35
CA THR A 273 5.87 -12.58 -8.45
C THR A 273 4.43 -12.08 -8.54
N VAL A 274 3.55 -12.92 -9.07
CA VAL A 274 2.10 -12.72 -9.04
C VAL A 274 1.46 -13.90 -8.31
N GLY A 275 0.77 -13.64 -7.21
CA GLY A 275 0.05 -14.63 -6.41
C GLY A 275 -1.39 -14.78 -6.89
N TYR A 276 -1.70 -15.89 -7.58
CA TYR A 276 -3.03 -16.19 -8.12
C TYR A 276 -3.86 -16.98 -7.10
N VAL A 277 -4.22 -16.32 -6.01
CA VAL A 277 -4.92 -16.95 -4.87
C VAL A 277 -6.21 -16.22 -4.49
N MET A 278 -6.44 -15.04 -5.04
CA MET A 278 -7.62 -14.24 -4.74
C MET A 278 -8.85 -14.72 -5.54
N GLN A 279 -10.03 -14.51 -5.00
CA GLN A 279 -11.30 -14.83 -5.64
C GLN A 279 -11.87 -13.61 -6.37
N PRO A 280 -12.11 -13.68 -7.70
CA PRO A 280 -12.65 -12.56 -8.47
C PRO A 280 -13.96 -11.99 -7.94
N GLU A 281 -14.80 -12.85 -7.36
CA GLU A 281 -16.11 -12.45 -6.78
C GLU A 281 -15.91 -11.53 -5.57
N ASP A 282 -14.94 -11.85 -4.72
CA ASP A 282 -14.61 -11.05 -3.54
C ASP A 282 -14.08 -9.67 -3.93
N VAL A 283 -13.21 -9.60 -4.94
CA VAL A 283 -12.72 -8.33 -5.49
C VAL A 283 -13.86 -7.48 -6.03
N ARG A 284 -14.78 -8.09 -6.82
CA ARG A 284 -15.96 -7.38 -7.32
C ARG A 284 -16.86 -6.89 -6.19
N MET A 285 -17.04 -7.69 -5.15
CA MET A 285 -17.83 -7.32 -3.97
C MET A 285 -17.20 -6.13 -3.24
N ALA A 286 -15.89 -6.14 -3.02
CA ALA A 286 -15.16 -5.02 -2.43
C ALA A 286 -15.35 -3.75 -3.27
N MET A 287 -15.07 -3.80 -4.57
CA MET A 287 -15.18 -2.65 -5.46
C MET A 287 -16.59 -2.06 -5.58
N ALA A 288 -17.63 -2.87 -5.38
CA ALA A 288 -19.01 -2.40 -5.40
C ALA A 288 -19.46 -1.75 -4.07
N HIS A 289 -18.66 -1.84 -3.03
CA HIS A 289 -19.01 -1.38 -1.69
C HIS A 289 -18.78 0.13 -1.51
N PRO A 290 -19.72 0.91 -0.95
CA PRO A 290 -19.61 2.37 -0.86
C PRO A 290 -18.49 2.87 0.08
N ALA A 291 -17.97 2.03 0.96
CA ALA A 291 -16.83 2.35 1.81
C ALA A 291 -15.48 1.93 1.21
N VAL A 292 -15.46 1.46 -0.03
CA VAL A 292 -14.24 1.04 -0.73
C VAL A 292 -14.00 1.94 -1.94
N MET A 293 -12.84 2.55 -2.01
CA MET A 293 -12.42 3.42 -3.11
C MET A 293 -11.59 2.61 -4.11
N LEU A 294 -11.68 2.97 -5.39
CA LEU A 294 -10.81 2.37 -6.40
C LEU A 294 -9.42 2.99 -6.31
N CYS A 295 -8.38 2.15 -6.37
CA CYS A 295 -6.99 2.56 -6.42
C CYS A 295 -6.22 1.77 -7.48
N SER A 296 -4.98 2.17 -7.76
CA SER A 296 -4.10 1.40 -8.64
C SER A 296 -3.18 0.45 -7.88
N ASP A 297 -2.77 0.82 -6.67
CA ASP A 297 -1.62 0.22 -5.97
C ASP A 297 -0.42 0.12 -6.94
N GLY A 298 -0.27 1.18 -7.75
CA GLY A 298 0.69 1.25 -8.84
C GLY A 298 2.10 1.40 -8.34
N LEU A 299 3.01 0.62 -8.95
CA LEU A 299 4.44 0.65 -8.70
C LEU A 299 5.17 0.49 -10.04
N MET A 300 6.32 1.13 -10.19
CA MET A 300 7.23 0.89 -11.32
C MET A 300 8.44 0.09 -10.84
N GLU A 301 8.73 -0.98 -11.55
CA GLU A 301 9.93 -1.78 -11.36
C GLU A 301 10.75 -1.75 -12.66
N ALA A 302 12.02 -1.32 -12.59
CA ALA A 302 12.96 -1.30 -13.71
C ALA A 302 12.37 -0.74 -15.04
N HIS A 303 11.60 0.35 -14.96
CA HIS A 303 10.89 1.01 -16.08
C HIS A 303 9.66 0.26 -16.63
N GLU A 304 9.22 -0.81 -15.97
CA GLU A 304 8.00 -1.54 -16.30
C GLU A 304 6.98 -1.40 -15.17
N GLY A 305 5.69 -1.49 -15.53
CA GLY A 305 4.61 -1.51 -14.55
C GLY A 305 4.63 -2.80 -13.74
N HIS A 306 4.24 -2.68 -12.48
CA HIS A 306 4.12 -3.83 -11.60
C HIS A 306 3.10 -4.84 -12.17
N PRO A 307 3.45 -6.12 -12.38
CA PRO A 307 2.56 -7.10 -12.99
C PRO A 307 1.47 -7.55 -12.02
N ARG A 308 0.25 -7.72 -12.54
CA ARG A 308 -0.92 -8.28 -11.81
C ARG A 308 -1.88 -9.00 -12.73
#